data_1ea8d712560894e92f73fa76c413f39e
#
_entry.id   1ea8d712560894e92f73fa76c413f39e
#
_cell.length_a   1.000
_cell.length_b   1.000
_cell.length_c   1.000
_cell.angle_alpha   90.00
_cell.angle_beta   90.00
_cell.angle_gamma   90.00
#
_symmetry.space_group_name_H-M   'P 1'
#
loop_
_entity.id
_entity.type
_entity.pdbx_description
1 polymer ?
#
loop_
_entity_poly.entity_id
_entity_poly.type
_entity_poly.pdbx_seq_one_letter_code
_entity_poly.pdbx_strand_id
1 'polypeptide(L)'
;MSTPAPVPRRISSRDNPRFKALRQLASDNTAYRRLGQVWLEGEHLCTAALDRGVSLQSWVMSDTGWTSRSGRLALLDGEVLVLPDALFASLSDLPSPGGVAAVMAVPASSTLSPQAHTLVLDRVQDAGNVGSMLR
;
A
#
# COMPACT_ATOMS: atom_id res chain seq x y z
N MET A 1 -27.75 -0.29 -7.95
CA MET A 1 -26.90 -1.02 -8.93
C MET A 1 -25.68 -1.53 -8.20
N SER A 2 -25.43 -2.82 -8.23
CA SER A 2 -24.19 -3.38 -7.68
C SER A 2 -23.05 -3.05 -8.64
N THR A 3 -22.03 -2.36 -8.17
CA THR A 3 -20.78 -2.24 -8.93
C THR A 3 -20.22 -3.65 -9.12
N PRO A 4 -19.92 -4.09 -10.35
CA PRO A 4 -19.33 -5.40 -10.55
C PRO A 4 -18.02 -5.49 -9.78
N ALA A 5 -17.78 -6.66 -9.16
CA ALA A 5 -16.52 -6.90 -8.48
C ALA A 5 -15.33 -6.65 -9.42
N PRO A 6 -14.26 -6.03 -8.96
CA PRO A 6 -13.11 -5.75 -9.81
C PRO A 6 -12.53 -7.06 -10.36
N VAL A 7 -12.25 -7.09 -11.66
CA VAL A 7 -11.58 -8.22 -12.31
C VAL A 7 -10.09 -8.10 -12.02
N PRO A 8 -9.49 -9.05 -11.30
CA PRO A 8 -8.08 -8.96 -10.95
C PRO A 8 -7.18 -9.18 -12.16
N ARG A 9 -6.13 -8.40 -12.26
CA ARG A 9 -5.04 -8.62 -13.19
C ARG A 9 -3.99 -9.51 -12.52
N ARG A 10 -3.68 -10.65 -13.13
CA ARG A 10 -2.69 -11.57 -12.59
C ARG A 10 -1.29 -11.27 -13.11
N ILE A 11 -0.32 -11.31 -12.19
CA ILE A 11 1.11 -11.17 -12.50
C ILE A 11 1.80 -12.43 -11.99
N SER A 12 2.38 -13.22 -12.89
CA SER A 12 3.03 -14.50 -12.55
C SER A 12 4.55 -14.51 -12.73
N SER A 13 5.13 -13.44 -13.27
CA SER A 13 6.57 -13.38 -13.56
C SER A 13 7.26 -12.23 -12.84
N ARG A 14 8.46 -12.50 -12.32
CA ARG A 14 9.37 -11.47 -11.78
C ARG A 14 9.88 -10.49 -12.85
N ASP A 15 9.83 -10.90 -14.11
CA ASP A 15 10.25 -10.05 -15.23
C ASP A 15 9.18 -9.07 -15.68
N ASN A 16 7.96 -9.22 -15.18
CA ASN A 16 6.88 -8.29 -15.46
C ASN A 16 7.27 -6.86 -15.01
N PRO A 17 7.19 -5.85 -15.89
CA PRO A 17 7.55 -4.47 -15.55
C PRO A 17 6.78 -3.91 -14.35
N ARG A 18 5.51 -4.29 -14.21
CA ARG A 18 4.69 -3.87 -13.07
C ARG A 18 5.20 -4.47 -11.76
N PHE A 19 5.59 -5.75 -11.78
CA PHE A 19 6.20 -6.39 -10.61
C PHE A 19 7.51 -5.71 -10.22
N LYS A 20 8.37 -5.39 -11.18
CA LYS A 20 9.64 -4.69 -10.92
C LYS A 20 9.42 -3.32 -10.28
N ALA A 21 8.41 -2.58 -10.74
CA ALA A 21 8.04 -1.30 -10.15
C ALA A 21 7.52 -1.45 -8.70
N LEU A 22 6.67 -2.45 -8.45
CA LEU A 22 6.18 -2.74 -7.09
C LEU A 22 7.33 -3.13 -6.16
N ARG A 23 8.24 -3.98 -6.63
CA ARG A 23 9.41 -4.39 -5.84
C ARG A 23 10.30 -3.22 -5.48
N GLN A 24 10.54 -2.32 -6.43
CA GLN A 24 11.31 -1.10 -6.17
C GLN A 24 10.63 -0.24 -5.12
N LEU A 25 9.31 -0.07 -5.23
CA LEU A 25 8.55 0.72 -4.28
C LEU A 25 8.52 0.10 -2.87
N ALA A 26 8.46 -1.22 -2.78
CA ALA A 26 8.43 -1.95 -1.52
C ALA A 26 9.78 -2.02 -0.81
N SER A 27 10.90 -2.10 -1.57
CA SER A 27 12.24 -2.33 -1.01
C SER A 27 13.12 -1.08 -0.88
N ASP A 28 12.87 -0.04 -1.68
CA ASP A 28 13.63 1.21 -1.66
C ASP A 28 12.84 2.30 -0.91
N ASN A 29 13.29 2.61 0.29
CA ASN A 29 12.65 3.61 1.16
C ASN A 29 12.72 5.06 0.62
N THR A 30 13.39 5.29 -0.50
CA THR A 30 13.45 6.59 -1.20
C THR A 30 12.66 6.62 -2.50
N ALA A 31 12.21 5.45 -2.98
CA ALA A 31 11.52 5.32 -4.26
C ALA A 31 10.24 6.16 -4.34
N TYR A 32 9.56 6.37 -3.21
CA TYR A 32 8.33 7.17 -3.14
C TYR A 32 8.52 8.59 -3.68
N ARG A 33 9.69 9.20 -3.50
CA ARG A 33 10.01 10.55 -4.00
C ARG A 33 10.06 10.59 -5.52
N ARG A 34 10.64 9.56 -6.13
CA ARG A 34 10.81 9.48 -7.59
C ARG A 34 9.55 8.98 -8.27
N LEU A 35 8.88 7.99 -7.68
CA LEU A 35 7.71 7.34 -8.26
C LEU A 35 6.40 8.07 -7.93
N GLY A 36 6.40 8.98 -6.96
CA GLY A 36 5.21 9.66 -6.51
C GLY A 36 4.17 8.74 -5.87
N GLN A 37 4.61 7.58 -5.39
CA GLN A 37 3.76 6.51 -4.86
C GLN A 37 4.30 5.98 -3.54
N VAL A 38 3.41 5.46 -2.70
CA VAL A 38 3.73 4.84 -1.41
C VAL A 38 3.20 3.42 -1.39
N TRP A 39 4.02 2.50 -0.90
CA TRP A 39 3.66 1.11 -0.61
C TRP A 39 3.08 1.01 0.79
N LEU A 40 1.87 0.49 0.88
CA LEU A 40 1.18 0.19 2.14
C LEU A 40 1.08 -1.32 2.27
N GLU A 41 1.69 -1.90 3.28
CA GLU A 41 1.66 -3.34 3.48
C GLU A 41 0.87 -3.73 4.70
N GLY A 42 0.00 -4.71 4.53
CA GLY A 42 -0.84 -5.28 5.58
C GLY A 42 -2.25 -4.69 5.62
N GLU A 43 -3.18 -5.51 6.10
CA GLU A 43 -4.60 -5.18 6.13
C GLU A 43 -4.91 -3.95 6.99
N HIS A 44 -4.26 -3.84 8.16
CA HIS A 44 -4.51 -2.72 9.07
C HIS A 44 -4.14 -1.37 8.46
N LEU A 45 -3.01 -1.30 7.76
CA LEU A 45 -2.57 -0.06 7.15
C LEU A 45 -3.45 0.32 5.96
N CYS A 46 -3.81 -0.66 5.13
CA CYS A 46 -4.72 -0.45 4.01
C CYS A 46 -6.11 0.01 4.48
N THR A 47 -6.66 -0.63 5.52
CA THR A 47 -7.95 -0.25 6.11
C THR A 47 -7.89 1.14 6.72
N ALA A 48 -6.84 1.47 7.45
CA ALA A 48 -6.66 2.80 8.03
C ALA A 48 -6.59 3.90 6.97
N ALA A 49 -6.00 3.63 5.81
CA ALA A 49 -5.99 4.56 4.69
C ALA A 49 -7.40 4.79 4.13
N LEU A 50 -8.17 3.73 3.92
CA LEU A 50 -9.55 3.81 3.45
C LEU A 50 -10.45 4.57 4.43
N ASP A 51 -10.35 4.27 5.72
CA ASP A 51 -11.14 4.93 6.77
C ASP A 51 -10.91 6.43 6.84
N ARG A 52 -9.75 6.88 6.35
CA ARG A 52 -9.41 8.30 6.22
C ARG A 52 -9.73 8.90 4.85
N GLY A 53 -10.43 8.16 4.00
CA GLY A 53 -10.82 8.61 2.66
C GLY A 53 -9.64 8.71 1.68
N VAL A 54 -8.55 7.99 1.93
CA VAL A 54 -7.42 7.94 0.99
C VAL A 54 -7.78 7.06 -0.19
N SER A 55 -7.66 7.61 -1.40
CA SER A 55 -7.84 6.83 -2.63
C SER A 55 -6.63 5.95 -2.89
N LEU A 56 -6.87 4.65 -3.03
CA LEU A 56 -5.84 3.68 -3.39
C LEU A 56 -5.80 3.49 -4.91
N GLN A 57 -4.61 3.59 -5.47
CA GLN A 57 -4.40 3.44 -6.92
C GLN A 57 -4.46 2.00 -7.36
N SER A 58 -3.90 1.11 -6.55
CA SER A 58 -3.95 -0.33 -6.80
C SER A 58 -3.87 -1.13 -5.51
N TRP A 59 -4.54 -2.27 -5.53
CA TRP A 59 -4.41 -3.32 -4.53
C TRP A 59 -3.47 -4.38 -5.04
N VAL A 60 -2.64 -4.92 -4.18
CA VAL A 60 -1.73 -6.01 -4.48
C VAL A 60 -1.97 -7.12 -3.48
N MET A 61 -2.37 -8.28 -3.97
CA MET A 61 -2.73 -9.41 -3.12
C MET A 61 -1.99 -10.68 -3.56
N SER A 62 -1.72 -11.54 -2.61
CA SER A 62 -1.35 -12.92 -2.91
C SER A 62 -2.57 -13.72 -3.35
N ASP A 63 -2.38 -14.88 -3.99
CA ASP A 63 -3.49 -15.78 -4.34
C ASP A 63 -4.32 -16.15 -3.11
N THR A 64 -3.67 -16.50 -2.02
CA THR A 64 -4.34 -16.81 -0.74
C THR A 64 -5.04 -15.57 -0.18
N GLY A 65 -4.40 -14.40 -0.22
CA GLY A 65 -4.98 -13.13 0.22
C GLY A 65 -6.22 -12.73 -0.58
N TRP A 66 -6.20 -12.94 -1.89
CA TRP A 66 -7.35 -12.71 -2.76
C TRP A 66 -8.52 -13.64 -2.42
N THR A 67 -8.26 -14.94 -2.36
CA THR A 67 -9.29 -15.95 -2.11
C THR A 67 -9.96 -15.77 -0.75
N SER A 68 -9.20 -15.46 0.30
CA SER A 68 -9.73 -15.28 1.65
C SER A 68 -10.59 -14.03 1.81
N ARG A 69 -10.46 -13.04 0.91
CA ARG A 69 -11.16 -11.76 0.97
C ARG A 69 -12.24 -11.58 -0.10
N SER A 70 -12.57 -12.61 -0.86
CA SER A 70 -13.48 -12.53 -2.00
C SER A 70 -14.84 -11.88 -1.71
N GLY A 71 -15.38 -12.00 -0.50
CA GLY A 71 -16.61 -11.35 -0.09
C GLY A 71 -16.53 -9.85 0.20
N ARG A 72 -15.32 -9.30 0.38
CA ARG A 72 -15.09 -7.87 0.68
C ARG A 72 -14.61 -7.07 -0.52
N LEU A 73 -14.28 -7.75 -1.62
CA LEU A 73 -13.60 -7.15 -2.77
C LEU A 73 -14.51 -6.31 -3.67
N ALA A 74 -15.82 -6.48 -3.56
CA ALA A 74 -16.79 -5.66 -4.27
C ALA A 74 -16.77 -4.17 -3.87
N LEU A 75 -16.07 -3.85 -2.77
CA LEU A 75 -15.96 -2.49 -2.23
C LEU A 75 -14.62 -1.82 -2.55
N LEU A 76 -13.74 -2.50 -3.28
CA LEU A 76 -12.43 -1.97 -3.59
C LEU A 76 -12.48 -1.09 -4.84
N ASP A 77 -12.07 0.15 -4.66
CA ASP A 77 -11.77 1.03 -5.79
C ASP A 77 -10.33 0.81 -6.24
N GLY A 78 -10.08 1.01 -7.53
CA GLY A 78 -8.76 0.90 -8.13
C GLY A 78 -8.45 -0.45 -8.78
N GLU A 79 -7.26 -0.55 -9.33
CA GLU A 79 -6.76 -1.77 -9.99
C GLU A 79 -6.46 -2.85 -8.93
N VAL A 80 -6.84 -4.09 -9.19
CA VAL A 80 -6.47 -5.22 -8.33
C VAL A 80 -5.45 -6.10 -9.05
N LEU A 81 -4.29 -6.26 -8.43
CA LEU A 81 -3.20 -7.13 -8.89
C LEU A 81 -3.13 -8.36 -7.99
N VAL A 82 -3.11 -9.53 -8.59
CA VAL A 82 -2.99 -10.80 -7.85
C VAL A 82 -1.72 -11.52 -8.30
N LEU A 83 -0.91 -11.92 -7.32
CA LEU A 83 0.35 -12.59 -7.49
C LEU A 83 0.33 -13.97 -6.82
N PRO A 84 1.06 -14.97 -7.35
CA PRO A 84 1.34 -16.18 -6.58
C PRO A 84 1.91 -15.84 -5.20
N ASP A 85 1.58 -16.63 -4.18
CA ASP A 85 1.98 -16.36 -2.79
C ASP A 85 3.50 -16.18 -2.64
N ALA A 86 4.31 -17.01 -3.32
CA ALA A 86 5.76 -16.89 -3.31
C ALA A 86 6.28 -15.59 -3.95
N LEU A 87 5.58 -15.12 -4.97
CA LEU A 87 5.94 -13.88 -5.64
C LEU A 87 5.60 -12.67 -4.77
N PHE A 88 4.42 -12.68 -4.14
CA PHE A 88 4.02 -11.66 -3.17
C PHE A 88 5.00 -11.61 -1.98
N ALA A 89 5.34 -12.77 -1.42
CA ALA A 89 6.30 -12.86 -0.30
C ALA A 89 7.67 -12.24 -0.64
N SER A 90 8.07 -12.27 -1.91
CA SER A 90 9.33 -11.63 -2.35
C SER A 90 9.28 -10.09 -2.42
N LEU A 91 8.09 -9.49 -2.29
CA LEU A 91 7.92 -8.04 -2.16
C LEU A 91 7.98 -7.57 -0.70
N SER A 92 7.67 -8.47 0.22
CA SER A 92 7.48 -8.14 1.63
C SER A 92 8.78 -8.30 2.41
N ASP A 93 9.07 -7.32 3.27
CA ASP A 93 10.12 -7.44 4.29
C ASP A 93 9.59 -7.97 5.63
N LEU A 94 8.28 -8.27 5.70
CA LEU A 94 7.67 -8.80 6.92
C LEU A 94 7.94 -10.31 7.06
N PRO A 95 8.21 -10.78 8.27
CA PRO A 95 8.43 -12.22 8.53
C PRO A 95 7.22 -13.09 8.18
N SER A 96 6.02 -12.51 8.27
CA SER A 96 4.75 -13.18 7.95
C SER A 96 3.87 -12.23 7.15
N PRO A 97 4.03 -12.19 5.83
CA PRO A 97 3.23 -11.32 4.97
C PRO A 97 1.73 -11.68 5.05
N GLY A 98 0.89 -10.70 5.29
CA GLY A 98 -0.57 -10.91 5.38
C GLY A 98 -1.28 -11.10 4.04
N GLY A 99 -0.54 -11.16 2.94
CA GLY A 99 -1.07 -11.39 1.60
C GLY A 99 -1.89 -10.22 1.02
N VAL A 100 -1.80 -9.03 1.61
CA VAL A 100 -2.45 -7.82 1.10
C VAL A 100 -1.54 -6.61 1.26
N ALA A 101 -1.51 -5.80 0.22
CA ALA A 101 -0.84 -4.51 0.19
C ALA A 101 -1.61 -3.57 -0.76
N ALA A 102 -1.25 -2.30 -0.74
CA ALA A 102 -1.82 -1.31 -1.62
C ALA A 102 -0.79 -0.27 -2.04
N VAL A 103 -1.09 0.43 -3.12
CA VAL A 103 -0.31 1.58 -3.59
C VAL A 103 -1.20 2.81 -3.57
N MET A 104 -0.72 3.88 -2.95
CA MET A 104 -1.36 5.18 -2.97
C MET A 104 -0.44 6.23 -3.60
N ALA A 105 -1.00 7.33 -4.07
CA ALA A 105 -0.21 8.48 -4.46
C ALA A 105 0.41 9.13 -3.23
N VAL A 106 1.62 9.67 -3.37
CA VAL A 106 2.18 10.56 -2.35
C VAL A 106 1.26 11.77 -2.23
N PRO A 107 0.79 12.13 -1.02
CA PRO A 107 0.00 13.33 -0.83
C PRO A 107 0.72 14.57 -1.34
N ALA A 108 -0.02 15.52 -1.89
CA ALA A 108 0.55 16.80 -2.28
C ALA A 108 1.21 17.47 -1.06
N SER A 109 2.38 18.08 -1.27
CA SER A 109 3.05 18.83 -0.23
C SER A 109 2.17 19.99 0.24
N SER A 110 1.98 20.12 1.53
CA SER A 110 1.31 21.27 2.13
C SER A 110 2.34 22.30 2.55
N THR A 111 1.98 23.57 2.47
CA THR A 111 2.78 24.64 3.04
C THR A 111 2.58 24.70 4.56
N LEU A 112 3.67 24.95 5.28
CA LEU A 112 3.57 25.17 6.72
C LEU A 112 2.75 26.43 7.00
N SER A 113 1.77 26.30 7.89
CA SER A 113 1.03 27.46 8.40
C SER A 113 1.80 28.06 9.59
N PRO A 114 2.22 29.35 9.53
CA PRO A 114 2.93 29.98 10.64
C PRO A 114 2.12 30.09 11.94
N GLN A 115 0.81 29.90 11.84
CA GLN A 115 -0.13 30.02 12.97
C GLN A 115 -0.62 28.65 13.50
N ALA A 116 -0.19 27.56 12.89
CA ALA A 116 -0.56 26.22 13.33
C ALA A 116 0.49 25.65 14.30
N HIS A 117 0.01 24.90 15.29
CA HIS A 117 0.91 24.08 16.09
C HIS A 117 1.63 23.08 15.19
N THR A 118 2.95 23.06 15.24
CA THR A 118 3.78 22.24 14.36
C THR A 118 4.63 21.30 15.17
N LEU A 119 4.54 20.00 14.87
CA LEU A 119 5.44 18.98 15.37
C LEU A 119 6.55 18.75 14.35
N VAL A 120 7.79 18.98 14.76
CA VAL A 120 8.96 18.71 13.93
C VAL A 120 9.59 17.39 14.34
N LEU A 121 9.66 16.44 13.41
CA LEU A 121 10.28 15.14 13.62
C LEU A 121 11.60 15.12 12.84
N ASP A 122 12.73 15.11 13.57
CA ASP A 122 14.06 15.00 12.95
C ASP A 122 14.63 13.61 13.18
N ARG A 123 14.92 12.91 12.08
CA ARG A 123 15.60 11.60 12.05
C ARG A 123 15.00 10.53 12.96
N VAL A 124 13.70 10.54 13.16
CA VAL A 124 13.02 9.49 13.92
C VAL A 124 13.09 8.18 13.14
N GLN A 125 13.70 7.16 13.73
CA GLN A 125 13.94 5.87 13.08
C GLN A 125 12.82 4.86 13.33
N ASP A 126 12.09 5.02 14.42
CA ASP A 126 11.02 4.10 14.83
C ASP A 126 9.63 4.67 14.51
N ALA A 127 8.92 4.00 13.59
CA ALA A 127 7.58 4.39 13.19
C ALA A 127 6.55 4.30 14.33
N GLY A 128 6.77 3.38 15.29
CA GLY A 128 5.94 3.26 16.49
C GLY A 128 6.03 4.50 17.38
N ASN A 129 7.23 5.06 17.53
CA ASN A 129 7.42 6.31 18.27
C ASN A 129 6.73 7.49 17.59
N VAL A 130 6.81 7.58 16.25
CA VAL A 130 6.05 8.59 15.49
C VAL A 130 4.56 8.45 15.71
N GLY A 131 4.02 7.24 15.62
CA GLY A 131 2.61 6.95 15.86
C GLY A 131 2.17 7.33 17.28
N SER A 132 3.02 7.12 18.27
CA SER A 132 2.74 7.48 19.67
C SER A 132 2.69 9.00 19.89
N MET A 133 3.50 9.76 19.17
CA MET A 133 3.51 11.23 19.24
C MET A 133 2.29 11.86 18.53
N LEU A 134 1.75 11.17 17.52
CA LEU A 134 0.63 11.68 16.70
C LEU A 134 -0.76 11.28 17.24
N ARG A 135 -0.83 10.47 18.28
CA ARG A 135 -2.07 10.12 18.97
C ARG A 135 -2.40 11.15 20.03
#